data_c43388d6691eb2cdae9271c49a183ade
#
_entry.id   c43388d6691eb2cdae9271c49a183ade
#
_cell.length_a   1.000
_cell.length_b   1.000
_cell.length_c   1.000
_cell.angle_alpha   90.00
_cell.angle_beta   90.00
_cell.angle_gamma   90.00
#
_symmetry.space_group_name_H-M   'P 1'
#
loop_
_entity.id
_entity.type
_entity.pdbx_description
1 polymer ?
#
loop_
_entity_poly.entity_id
_entity_poly.type
_entity_poly.pdbx_seq_one_letter_code
_entity_poly.pdbx_strand_id
1 'polypeptide(L)'
;MATYEMKFMFDWLSGTCVWSVNDAAHERYDYPVNLAELPISPDLLKRLQDLVARHDEALNWDDPGRGLVWDEAQIREFDEKAIALHRDLCEELGEEYEIKLSEGSQV
;
A
#
# COMPACT_ATOMS: atom_id res chain seq x y z
N MET A 1 4.38 20.29 -9.56
CA MET A 1 3.82 19.02 -10.06
C MET A 1 4.73 17.86 -9.67
N ALA A 2 4.13 16.75 -9.30
CA ALA A 2 4.90 15.56 -8.95
C ALA A 2 5.47 14.89 -10.20
N THR A 3 6.71 14.41 -10.12
CA THR A 3 7.33 13.64 -11.19
C THR A 3 6.70 12.26 -11.31
N TYR A 4 6.43 11.63 -10.17
CA TYR A 4 5.88 10.29 -10.09
C TYR A 4 4.48 10.32 -9.49
N GLU A 5 3.52 9.79 -10.23
CA GLU A 5 2.15 9.65 -9.74
C GLU A 5 1.87 8.17 -9.48
N MET A 6 1.42 7.88 -8.29
CA MET A 6 1.18 6.53 -7.81
C MET A 6 -0.13 6.46 -7.05
N LYS A 7 -0.61 5.25 -6.79
CA LYS A 7 -1.77 5.03 -5.92
C LYS A 7 -1.39 4.09 -4.78
N PHE A 8 -2.04 4.26 -3.65
CA PHE A 8 -1.86 3.44 -2.46
C PHE A 8 -3.05 2.50 -2.33
N MET A 9 -2.83 1.22 -2.58
CA MET A 9 -3.89 0.22 -2.61
C MET A 9 -3.32 -1.13 -2.23
N PHE A 10 -4.03 -1.86 -1.38
CA PHE A 10 -3.63 -3.22 -1.01
C PHE A 10 -4.31 -4.23 -1.93
N ASP A 11 -3.55 -5.24 -2.32
CA ASP A 11 -4.05 -6.36 -3.11
C ASP A 11 -3.36 -7.63 -2.64
N TRP A 12 -4.11 -8.72 -2.55
CA TRP A 12 -3.58 -9.97 -2.01
C TRP A 12 -2.50 -10.56 -2.91
N LEU A 13 -1.44 -11.07 -2.27
CA LEU A 13 -0.30 -11.72 -2.93
C LEU A 13 0.51 -10.81 -3.86
N SER A 14 0.25 -9.51 -3.84
CA SER A 14 1.01 -8.58 -4.67
C SER A 14 2.38 -8.23 -4.08
N GLY A 15 2.50 -8.32 -2.76
CA GLY A 15 3.73 -7.94 -2.06
C GLY A 15 3.96 -6.45 -1.98
N THR A 16 3.01 -5.62 -2.41
CA THR A 16 3.14 -4.18 -2.39
C THR A 16 1.80 -3.50 -2.13
N CYS A 17 1.87 -2.23 -1.76
CA CYS A 17 0.69 -1.37 -1.62
C CYS A 17 0.83 -0.07 -2.41
N VAL A 18 1.84 0.03 -3.27
CA VAL A 18 2.08 1.22 -4.09
C VAL A 18 2.15 0.81 -5.56
N TRP A 19 1.39 1.50 -6.40
CA TRP A 19 1.23 1.17 -7.81
C TRP A 19 1.47 2.40 -8.66
N SER A 20 2.21 2.25 -9.75
CA SER A 20 2.50 3.36 -10.66
C SER A 20 1.27 3.74 -11.46
N VAL A 21 1.07 5.06 -11.64
CA VAL A 21 -0.06 5.61 -12.38
C VAL A 21 0.37 6.29 -13.67
N ASN A 22 1.45 7.10 -13.63
CA ASN A 22 1.91 7.78 -14.83
C ASN A 22 3.12 7.08 -15.46
N ASP A 23 3.51 7.54 -16.66
CA ASP A 23 4.59 6.92 -17.41
C ASP A 23 5.93 6.98 -16.68
N ALA A 24 6.22 8.11 -16.04
CA ALA A 24 7.49 8.27 -15.30
C ALA A 24 7.61 7.24 -14.18
N ALA A 25 6.53 7.02 -13.44
CA ALA A 25 6.52 6.03 -12.37
C ALA A 25 6.64 4.61 -12.93
N HIS A 26 5.95 4.32 -14.04
CA HIS A 26 6.06 3.01 -14.70
C HIS A 26 7.48 2.72 -15.16
N GLU A 27 8.14 3.70 -15.74
CA GLU A 27 9.52 3.53 -16.21
C GLU A 27 10.51 3.33 -15.07
N ARG A 28 10.29 4.02 -13.95
CA ARG A 28 11.21 3.97 -12.82
C ARG A 28 11.01 2.74 -11.94
N TYR A 29 9.76 2.32 -11.74
CA TYR A 29 9.41 1.33 -10.72
C TYR A 29 8.59 0.15 -11.24
N ASP A 30 8.17 0.14 -12.49
CA ASP A 30 7.16 -0.78 -13.04
C ASP A 30 5.78 -0.53 -12.39
N TYR A 31 4.76 -1.26 -12.81
CA TYR A 31 3.41 -1.06 -12.30
C TYR A 31 3.30 -1.37 -10.81
N PRO A 32 3.65 -2.60 -10.34
CA PRO A 32 3.72 -2.84 -8.90
C PRO A 32 5.07 -2.32 -8.41
N VAL A 33 5.03 -1.32 -7.53
CA VAL A 33 6.25 -0.71 -7.02
C VAL A 33 6.88 -1.60 -5.96
N ASN A 34 8.15 -1.97 -6.14
CA ASN A 34 8.89 -2.65 -5.11
C ASN A 34 9.20 -1.65 -3.99
N LEU A 35 8.60 -1.84 -2.82
CA LEU A 35 8.72 -0.89 -1.71
C LEU A 35 10.17 -0.64 -1.31
N ALA A 36 11.04 -1.65 -1.46
CA ALA A 36 12.45 -1.52 -1.11
C ALA A 36 13.21 -0.58 -2.04
N GLU A 37 12.67 -0.26 -3.21
CA GLU A 37 13.28 0.68 -4.15
C GLU A 37 12.93 2.14 -3.85
N LEU A 38 11.92 2.38 -3.01
CA LEU A 38 11.53 3.74 -2.65
C LEU A 38 12.55 4.38 -1.71
N PRO A 39 12.80 5.70 -1.85
CA PRO A 39 13.75 6.40 -0.97
C PRO A 39 13.13 6.74 0.38
N ILE A 40 12.81 5.72 1.15
CA ILE A 40 12.16 5.85 2.46
C ILE A 40 13.04 5.22 3.54
N SER A 41 12.75 5.56 4.79
CA SER A 41 13.51 5.03 5.92
C SER A 41 13.29 3.52 6.07
N PRO A 42 14.26 2.79 6.63
CA PRO A 42 14.09 1.37 6.90
C PRO A 42 12.91 1.09 7.83
N ASP A 43 12.62 1.98 8.77
CA ASP A 43 11.49 1.83 9.68
C ASP A 43 10.16 1.91 8.92
N LEU A 44 10.01 2.90 8.03
CA LEU A 44 8.79 3.02 7.25
C LEU A 44 8.63 1.85 6.29
N LEU A 45 9.72 1.41 5.65
CA LEU A 45 9.71 0.25 4.77
C LEU A 45 9.18 -0.98 5.51
N LYS A 46 9.70 -1.22 6.71
CA LYS A 46 9.27 -2.37 7.51
C LYS A 46 7.79 -2.28 7.86
N ARG A 47 7.33 -1.10 8.26
CA ARG A 47 5.91 -0.91 8.61
C ARG A 47 4.99 -1.16 7.42
N LEU A 48 5.39 -0.72 6.23
CA LEU A 48 4.64 -0.96 5.01
C LEU A 48 4.59 -2.45 4.68
N GLN A 49 5.73 -3.13 4.75
CA GLN A 49 5.81 -4.56 4.49
C GLN A 49 4.99 -5.38 5.50
N ASP A 50 5.03 -4.99 6.77
CA ASP A 50 4.24 -5.65 7.81
C ASP A 50 2.73 -5.49 7.54
N LEU A 51 2.31 -4.32 7.09
CA LEU A 51 0.90 -4.09 6.81
C LEU A 51 0.43 -4.85 5.55
N VAL A 52 1.29 -4.95 4.55
CA VAL A 52 1.02 -5.77 3.35
C VAL A 52 0.81 -7.24 3.76
N ALA A 53 1.70 -7.76 4.61
CA ALA A 53 1.58 -9.14 5.08
C ALA A 53 0.29 -9.35 5.89
N ARG A 54 -0.07 -8.37 6.71
CA ARG A 54 -1.31 -8.44 7.50
C ARG A 54 -2.55 -8.42 6.60
N HIS A 55 -2.53 -7.65 5.52
CA HIS A 55 -3.63 -7.65 4.56
C HIS A 55 -3.80 -9.03 3.92
N ASP A 56 -2.71 -9.70 3.60
CA ASP A 56 -2.77 -11.04 3.04
C ASP A 56 -3.43 -12.04 4.02
N GLU A 57 -3.25 -11.83 5.32
CA GLU A 57 -3.88 -12.67 6.34
C GLU A 57 -5.38 -12.45 6.46
N ALA A 58 -5.90 -11.34 5.93
CA ALA A 58 -7.33 -11.03 6.05
C ALA A 58 -8.22 -11.92 5.19
N LEU A 59 -7.65 -12.52 4.14
CA LEU A 59 -8.41 -13.40 3.25
C LEU A 59 -8.50 -14.80 3.84
N ASN A 60 -9.67 -15.41 3.68
CA ASN A 60 -9.83 -16.83 4.07
C ASN A 60 -9.23 -17.70 2.97
N TRP A 61 -8.00 -18.17 3.18
CA TRP A 61 -7.26 -18.95 2.18
C TRP A 61 -7.83 -20.36 1.98
N ASP A 62 -8.57 -20.89 2.98
CA ASP A 62 -9.25 -22.17 2.85
C ASP A 62 -10.51 -22.06 1.98
N ASP A 63 -11.16 -20.89 2.01
CA ASP A 63 -12.34 -20.62 1.20
C ASP A 63 -12.36 -19.14 0.82
N PRO A 64 -11.60 -18.74 -0.22
CA PRO A 64 -11.51 -17.34 -0.62
C PRO A 64 -12.84 -16.70 -0.99
N GLY A 65 -13.83 -17.50 -1.40
CA GLY A 65 -15.15 -17.01 -1.74
C GLY A 65 -15.95 -16.48 -0.55
N ARG A 66 -15.54 -16.80 0.67
CA ARG A 66 -16.18 -16.31 1.88
C ARG A 66 -15.79 -14.89 2.26
N GLY A 67 -14.72 -14.36 1.65
CA GLY A 67 -14.25 -13.02 1.92
C GLY A 67 -13.30 -12.97 3.12
N LEU A 68 -13.40 -11.90 3.90
CA LEU A 68 -12.44 -11.63 4.96
C LEU A 68 -12.71 -12.44 6.22
N VAL A 69 -11.62 -12.80 6.91
CA VAL A 69 -11.71 -13.46 8.22
C VAL A 69 -11.73 -12.44 9.37
N TRP A 70 -11.53 -11.15 9.08
CA TRP A 70 -11.50 -10.09 10.08
C TRP A 70 -12.91 -9.62 10.43
N ASP A 71 -13.10 -9.23 11.70
CA ASP A 71 -14.32 -8.54 12.14
C ASP A 71 -14.21 -7.03 11.84
N GLU A 72 -15.29 -6.29 12.13
CA GLU A 72 -15.32 -4.84 11.86
C GLU A 72 -14.25 -4.06 12.61
N ALA A 73 -13.92 -4.47 13.82
CA ALA A 73 -12.89 -3.80 14.62
C ALA A 73 -11.52 -3.98 13.99
N GLN A 74 -11.22 -5.17 13.49
CA GLN A 74 -9.95 -5.46 12.84
C GLN A 74 -9.82 -4.71 11.51
N ILE A 75 -10.89 -4.60 10.74
CA ILE A 75 -10.92 -3.84 9.49
C ILE A 75 -10.66 -2.36 9.78
N ARG A 76 -11.31 -1.81 10.79
CA ARG A 76 -11.12 -0.41 11.18
C ARG A 76 -9.69 -0.13 11.61
N GLU A 77 -9.12 -1.03 12.42
CA GLU A 77 -7.73 -0.89 12.86
C GLU A 77 -6.77 -0.89 11.67
N PHE A 78 -6.99 -1.79 10.71
CA PHE A 78 -6.18 -1.84 9.49
C PHE A 78 -6.30 -0.54 8.71
N ASP A 79 -7.51 -0.03 8.51
CA ASP A 79 -7.73 1.21 7.78
C ASP A 79 -7.03 2.40 8.44
N GLU A 80 -7.08 2.50 9.76
CA GLU A 80 -6.41 3.56 10.49
C GLU A 80 -4.89 3.49 10.30
N LYS A 81 -4.33 2.30 10.35
CA LYS A 81 -2.89 2.10 10.12
C LYS A 81 -2.51 2.42 8.68
N ALA A 82 -3.35 2.02 7.72
CA ALA A 82 -3.10 2.30 6.31
C ALA A 82 -3.08 3.80 6.03
N ILE A 83 -4.03 4.53 6.59
CA ILE A 83 -4.11 5.98 6.43
C ILE A 83 -2.88 6.66 7.04
N ALA A 84 -2.47 6.23 8.23
CA ALA A 84 -1.29 6.77 8.89
C ALA A 84 -0.01 6.49 8.09
N LEU A 85 0.14 5.29 7.56
CA LEU A 85 1.29 4.94 6.74
C LEU A 85 1.32 5.69 5.42
N HIS A 86 0.16 5.89 4.81
CA HIS A 86 0.05 6.69 3.59
C HIS A 86 0.54 8.11 3.84
N ARG A 87 0.11 8.73 4.94
CA ARG A 87 0.56 10.07 5.32
C ARG A 87 2.07 10.10 5.51
N ASP A 88 2.62 9.15 6.26
CA ASP A 88 4.06 9.09 6.54
C ASP A 88 4.86 8.86 5.25
N LEU A 89 4.32 8.05 4.35
CA LEU A 89 4.95 7.78 3.05
C LEU A 89 5.02 9.06 2.22
N CYS A 90 3.94 9.81 2.14
CA CYS A 90 3.90 11.07 1.40
C CYS A 90 4.88 12.08 2.00
N GLU A 91 4.98 12.15 3.32
CA GLU A 91 5.92 13.07 3.99
C GLU A 91 7.37 12.70 3.70
N GLU A 92 7.72 11.42 3.71
CA GLU A 92 9.09 11.01 3.45
C GLU A 92 9.49 11.15 1.98
N LEU A 93 8.57 10.89 1.06
CA LEU A 93 8.86 10.97 -0.37
C LEU A 93 8.90 12.41 -0.90
N GLY A 94 8.12 13.31 -0.31
CA GLY A 94 8.13 14.72 -0.69
C GLY A 94 7.36 15.03 -1.95
N GLU A 95 7.65 16.21 -2.52
CA GLU A 95 6.85 16.79 -3.61
C GLU A 95 7.00 16.09 -4.95
N GLU A 96 8.07 15.33 -5.15
CA GLU A 96 8.26 14.60 -6.41
C GLU A 96 7.31 13.43 -6.58
N TYR A 97 6.68 13.00 -5.49
CA TYR A 97 5.79 11.84 -5.47
C TYR A 97 4.39 12.27 -5.07
N GLU A 98 3.43 11.96 -5.92
CA GLU A 98 2.01 12.11 -5.59
C GLU A 98 1.41 10.73 -5.44
N ILE A 99 1.04 10.35 -4.23
CA ILE A 99 0.49 9.03 -3.93
C ILE A 99 -0.92 9.21 -3.41
N LYS A 100 -1.90 8.83 -4.23
CA LYS A 100 -3.30 8.96 -3.87
C LYS A 100 -3.78 7.71 -3.15
N LEU A 101 -4.54 7.93 -2.08
CA LEU A 101 -5.19 6.83 -1.38
C LEU A 101 -6.36 6.36 -2.25
N SER A 102 -6.31 5.12 -2.70
CA SER A 102 -7.34 4.56 -3.56
C SER A 102 -8.58 4.19 -2.75
N GLU A 103 -9.76 4.59 -3.23
CA GLU A 103 -11.02 4.16 -2.61
C GLU A 103 -11.15 2.66 -2.78
N GLY A 104 -11.62 1.98 -1.72
CA GLY A 104 -11.76 0.55 -1.73
C GLY A 104 -10.47 -0.22 -1.55
N SER A 105 -9.37 0.47 -1.24
CA SER A 105 -8.12 -0.18 -0.88
C SER A 105 -8.23 -0.89 0.46
N GLN A 106 -9.13 -0.43 1.26
CA GLN A 106 -9.52 -1.13 2.48
C GLN A 106 -10.31 -2.39 2.09
N VAL A 107 -10.18 -3.35 2.86
CA VAL A 107 -10.80 -4.65 2.62
C VAL A 107 -12.30 -4.68 2.90
#